data_567ff45acc4721437e6ecd1ae4cbf735
#
_entry.id   567ff45acc4721437e6ecd1ae4cbf735
#
_cell.length_a   1.000
_cell.length_b   1.000
_cell.length_c   1.000
_cell.angle_alpha   90.00
_cell.angle_beta   90.00
_cell.angle_gamma   90.00
#
_symmetry.space_group_name_H-M   'P 1'
#
loop_
_entity.id
_entity.type
_entity.pdbx_description
1 polymer ?
#
loop_
_entity_poly.entity_id
_entity_poly.type
_entity_poly.pdbx_seq_one_letter_code
_entity_poly.pdbx_strand_id
1 'polypeptide(L)'
;PVLITYPTPEELAALTYRSKKEIAGQVRIVTIPGADVCACCGTHTATTGQVGQIKILASENYKGGVRLSVVCGQRALAEAQAMRARQADIGALLSAKSTETANAVHRVYDEYTALKFAHFGLCSQLFDTMAQLVTPGEDAIRIVNGLDPDGLHRLAVRLSEATSGLCAALTPTDKGTGYCLAQADGDVRALTKALNTALNGRGGGCLLYTSDAA
;
A
#
# COMPACT_ATOMS: atom_id res chain seq x y z
N PRO A 1 -11.86 20.48 -38.83
CA PRO A 1 -10.47 20.58 -39.30
C PRO A 1 -9.57 21.24 -38.26
N VAL A 2 -8.25 20.99 -38.37
CA VAL A 2 -7.19 21.74 -37.70
C VAL A 2 -6.44 22.51 -38.75
N LEU A 3 -6.54 23.82 -38.69
CA LEU A 3 -5.96 24.72 -39.72
C LEU A 3 -4.62 25.22 -39.23
N ILE A 4 -3.62 25.23 -40.13
CA ILE A 4 -2.29 25.75 -39.85
C ILE A 4 -2.00 26.89 -40.82
N THR A 5 -1.69 28.06 -40.26
CA THR A 5 -1.37 29.26 -41.03
C THR A 5 -0.09 29.90 -40.54
N TYR A 6 0.53 30.74 -41.42
CA TYR A 6 1.71 31.53 -41.12
C TYR A 6 1.40 33.00 -41.52
N PRO A 7 0.66 33.72 -40.66
CA PRO A 7 0.21 35.08 -40.94
C PRO A 7 1.39 36.06 -41.09
N THR A 8 1.17 37.11 -41.87
CA THR A 8 2.11 38.28 -41.91
C THR A 8 2.08 39.02 -40.58
N PRO A 9 3.06 39.92 -40.31
CA PRO A 9 3.05 40.71 -39.07
C PRO A 9 1.77 41.55 -38.92
N GLU A 10 1.23 42.09 -39.98
CA GLU A 10 -0.01 42.88 -39.99
C GLU A 10 -1.23 42.01 -39.65
N GLU A 11 -1.33 40.85 -40.27
CA GLU A 11 -2.40 39.89 -40.01
C GLU A 11 -2.34 39.35 -38.56
N LEU A 12 -1.09 39.09 -38.09
CA LEU A 12 -0.86 38.59 -36.73
C LEU A 12 -1.26 39.63 -35.68
N ALA A 13 -1.00 40.92 -35.94
CA ALA A 13 -1.38 42.03 -35.05
C ALA A 13 -2.92 42.17 -34.92
N ALA A 14 -3.65 41.80 -35.96
CA ALA A 14 -5.12 41.82 -35.96
C ALA A 14 -5.75 40.54 -35.39
N LEU A 15 -4.95 39.47 -35.14
CA LEU A 15 -5.45 38.18 -34.72
C LEU A 15 -5.41 38.03 -33.19
N THR A 16 -6.53 37.62 -32.59
CA THR A 16 -6.54 37.21 -31.17
C THR A 16 -6.16 35.75 -31.08
N TYR A 17 -5.03 35.47 -30.44
CA TYR A 17 -4.54 34.10 -30.25
C TYR A 17 -3.87 33.89 -28.89
N ARG A 18 -3.81 32.67 -28.44
CA ARG A 18 -3.12 32.29 -27.22
C ARG A 18 -1.66 31.94 -27.49
N SER A 19 -0.72 32.51 -26.73
CA SER A 19 0.69 32.11 -26.76
C SER A 19 1.26 31.95 -25.35
N LYS A 20 2.19 31.02 -25.18
CA LYS A 20 2.91 30.79 -23.92
C LYS A 20 4.14 31.69 -23.75
N LYS A 21 4.66 32.22 -24.85
CA LYS A 21 5.88 33.02 -24.92
C LYS A 21 5.76 34.05 -26.07
N GLU A 22 6.47 35.14 -25.96
CA GLU A 22 6.74 35.97 -27.15
C GLU A 22 7.60 35.20 -28.14
N ILE A 23 7.19 35.23 -29.38
CA ILE A 23 7.83 34.48 -30.47
C ILE A 23 8.45 35.51 -31.42
N ALA A 24 9.79 35.48 -31.55
CA ALA A 24 10.50 36.26 -32.52
C ALA A 24 10.48 35.54 -33.91
N GLY A 25 10.23 36.30 -34.99
CA GLY A 25 10.19 35.76 -36.35
C GLY A 25 8.81 35.25 -36.78
N GLN A 26 8.80 34.30 -37.72
CA GLN A 26 7.56 33.78 -38.27
C GLN A 26 6.77 32.95 -37.25
N VAL A 27 5.53 33.37 -36.97
CA VAL A 27 4.63 32.69 -36.04
C VAL A 27 3.74 31.67 -36.76
N ARG A 28 3.74 30.44 -36.27
CA ARG A 28 2.83 29.39 -36.73
C ARG A 28 1.57 29.40 -35.89
N ILE A 29 0.44 29.70 -36.51
CA ILE A 29 -0.89 29.69 -35.84
C ILE A 29 -1.62 28.41 -36.19
N VAL A 30 -2.15 27.77 -35.12
CA VAL A 30 -3.01 26.60 -35.22
C VAL A 30 -4.40 27.02 -34.78
N THR A 31 -5.37 26.83 -35.66
CA THR A 31 -6.77 27.19 -35.45
C THR A 31 -7.64 25.93 -35.43
N ILE A 32 -8.39 25.75 -34.36
CA ILE A 32 -9.50 24.80 -34.27
C ILE A 32 -10.77 25.64 -34.29
N PRO A 33 -11.48 25.72 -35.44
CA PRO A 33 -12.64 26.60 -35.55
C PRO A 33 -13.67 26.42 -34.46
N GLY A 34 -14.05 27.51 -33.79
CA GLY A 34 -15.01 27.51 -32.69
C GLY A 34 -14.47 27.02 -31.33
N ALA A 35 -13.17 26.62 -31.25
CA ALA A 35 -12.60 26.09 -30.02
C ALA A 35 -11.32 26.81 -29.57
N ASP A 36 -10.30 26.94 -30.41
CA ASP A 36 -9.02 27.55 -29.99
C ASP A 36 -8.25 28.13 -31.17
N VAL A 37 -7.52 29.21 -30.92
CA VAL A 37 -6.52 29.79 -31.81
C VAL A 37 -5.23 29.99 -31.02
N CYS A 38 -4.17 29.31 -31.37
CA CYS A 38 -2.92 29.39 -30.60
C CYS A 38 -1.67 29.34 -31.45
N ALA A 39 -0.64 30.00 -30.98
CA ALA A 39 0.73 29.84 -31.51
C ALA A 39 1.31 28.52 -30.99
N CYS A 40 1.57 27.57 -31.88
CA CYS A 40 2.07 26.24 -31.49
C CYS A 40 2.99 25.66 -32.58
N CYS A 41 4.17 25.20 -32.16
CA CYS A 41 5.16 24.55 -33.04
C CYS A 41 5.05 23.02 -33.04
N GLY A 42 4.17 22.42 -32.20
CA GLY A 42 3.99 20.99 -32.13
C GLY A 42 3.35 20.37 -33.35
N THR A 43 3.37 19.04 -33.43
CA THR A 43 2.64 18.27 -34.44
C THR A 43 1.17 18.23 -34.14
N HIS A 44 0.32 18.29 -35.17
CA HIS A 44 -1.12 18.24 -35.08
C HIS A 44 -1.69 17.25 -36.09
N THR A 45 -2.81 16.64 -35.75
CA THR A 45 -3.63 15.87 -36.70
C THR A 45 -4.37 16.82 -37.65
N ALA A 46 -4.76 16.36 -38.83
CA ALA A 46 -5.52 17.16 -39.77
C ALA A 46 -6.95 17.48 -39.30
N THR A 47 -7.50 16.64 -38.46
CA THR A 47 -8.81 16.84 -37.82
C THR A 47 -8.76 16.45 -36.35
N THR A 48 -9.60 17.07 -35.50
CA THR A 48 -9.71 16.72 -34.08
C THR A 48 -10.19 15.28 -33.87
N GLY A 49 -11.04 14.74 -34.77
CA GLY A 49 -11.52 13.35 -34.71
C GLY A 49 -10.40 12.31 -34.83
N GLN A 50 -9.28 12.64 -35.47
CA GLN A 50 -8.11 11.72 -35.56
C GLN A 50 -7.38 11.51 -34.22
N VAL A 51 -7.63 12.34 -33.21
CA VAL A 51 -7.13 12.11 -31.85
C VAL A 51 -7.74 10.84 -31.26
N GLY A 52 -8.95 10.51 -31.68
CA GLY A 52 -9.68 9.32 -31.21
C GLY A 52 -10.14 9.44 -29.77
N GLN A 53 -10.26 8.31 -29.10
CA GLN A 53 -10.67 8.26 -27.69
C GLN A 53 -9.64 8.94 -26.80
N ILE A 54 -10.11 9.75 -25.86
CA ILE A 54 -9.30 10.39 -24.83
C ILE A 54 -9.60 9.76 -23.48
N LYS A 55 -8.56 9.34 -22.77
CA LYS A 55 -8.64 8.78 -21.41
C LYS A 55 -7.77 9.57 -20.46
N ILE A 56 -8.38 10.14 -19.43
CA ILE A 56 -7.65 10.73 -18.30
C ILE A 56 -7.25 9.60 -17.37
N LEU A 57 -5.94 9.43 -17.11
CA LEU A 57 -5.38 8.40 -16.25
C LEU A 57 -5.22 8.90 -14.81
N ALA A 58 -4.80 10.15 -14.65
CA ALA A 58 -4.60 10.77 -13.35
C ALA A 58 -4.80 12.28 -13.40
N SER A 59 -5.11 12.85 -12.25
CA SER A 59 -5.21 14.29 -12.01
C SER A 59 -4.48 14.61 -10.71
N GLU A 60 -3.60 15.63 -10.75
CA GLU A 60 -2.84 16.09 -9.58
C GLU A 60 -2.84 17.61 -9.49
N ASN A 61 -2.79 18.17 -8.29
CA ASN A 61 -2.61 19.60 -8.10
C ASN A 61 -1.20 20.01 -8.50
N TYR A 62 -1.05 21.05 -9.31
CA TYR A 62 0.23 21.50 -9.82
C TYR A 62 0.29 23.02 -10.01
N LYS A 63 1.13 23.71 -9.26
CA LYS A 63 1.44 25.16 -9.41
C LYS A 63 0.18 26.06 -9.52
N GLY A 64 -0.79 25.88 -8.62
CA GLY A 64 -2.03 26.65 -8.63
C GLY A 64 -3.06 26.24 -9.70
N GLY A 65 -2.80 25.14 -10.41
CA GLY A 65 -3.70 24.52 -11.38
C GLY A 65 -3.72 23.01 -11.24
N VAL A 66 -4.10 22.32 -12.30
CA VAL A 66 -4.22 20.87 -12.35
C VAL A 66 -3.34 20.33 -13.48
N ARG A 67 -2.57 19.26 -13.18
CA ARG A 67 -1.87 18.47 -14.19
C ARG A 67 -2.67 17.20 -14.45
N LEU A 68 -3.00 16.95 -15.72
CA LEU A 68 -3.68 15.75 -16.17
C LEU A 68 -2.70 14.83 -16.90
N SER A 69 -2.66 13.55 -16.50
CA SER A 69 -2.03 12.48 -17.29
C SER A 69 -3.06 11.91 -18.25
N VAL A 70 -2.83 12.00 -19.56
CA VAL A 70 -3.82 11.67 -20.57
C VAL A 70 -3.19 10.77 -21.64
N VAL A 71 -3.95 9.79 -22.10
CA VAL A 71 -3.64 8.98 -23.30
C VAL A 71 -4.76 9.10 -24.32
N CYS A 72 -4.39 9.03 -25.62
CA CYS A 72 -5.33 9.21 -26.71
C CYS A 72 -5.19 8.10 -27.77
N GLY A 73 -6.25 7.88 -28.56
CA GLY A 73 -6.28 6.97 -29.68
C GLY A 73 -5.94 5.54 -29.30
N GLN A 74 -5.04 4.90 -30.00
CA GLN A 74 -4.64 3.50 -29.75
C GLN A 74 -4.09 3.29 -28.33
N ARG A 75 -3.40 4.29 -27.75
CA ARG A 75 -2.92 4.19 -26.36
C ARG A 75 -4.07 4.12 -25.36
N ALA A 76 -5.17 4.86 -25.60
CA ALA A 76 -6.35 4.78 -24.75
C ALA A 76 -7.06 3.43 -24.87
N LEU A 77 -7.12 2.86 -26.08
CA LEU A 77 -7.64 1.52 -26.31
C LEU A 77 -6.77 0.44 -25.63
N ALA A 78 -5.46 0.51 -25.80
CA ALA A 78 -4.52 -0.42 -25.17
C ALA A 78 -4.64 -0.40 -23.63
N GLU A 79 -4.76 0.78 -23.03
CA GLU A 79 -4.99 0.92 -21.59
C GLU A 79 -6.31 0.28 -21.15
N ALA A 80 -7.40 0.50 -21.90
CA ALA A 80 -8.68 -0.12 -21.62
C ALA A 80 -8.62 -1.66 -21.72
N GLN A 81 -7.91 -2.20 -22.71
CA GLN A 81 -7.71 -3.65 -22.88
C GLN A 81 -6.86 -4.23 -21.73
N ALA A 82 -5.77 -3.56 -21.35
CA ALA A 82 -4.92 -3.99 -20.22
C ALA A 82 -5.70 -3.98 -18.89
N MET A 83 -6.54 -2.97 -18.68
CA MET A 83 -7.40 -2.89 -17.50
C MET A 83 -8.41 -4.04 -17.45
N ARG A 84 -9.02 -4.39 -18.62
CA ARG A 84 -9.93 -5.52 -18.73
C ARG A 84 -9.23 -6.85 -18.48
N ALA A 85 -8.00 -7.03 -18.98
CA ALA A 85 -7.21 -8.23 -18.72
C ALA A 85 -6.91 -8.39 -17.23
N ARG A 86 -6.42 -7.35 -16.57
CA ARG A 86 -6.20 -7.35 -15.11
C ARG A 86 -7.48 -7.69 -14.32
N GLN A 87 -8.62 -7.17 -14.74
CA GLN A 87 -9.91 -7.50 -14.14
C GLN A 87 -10.31 -8.97 -14.34
N ALA A 88 -10.03 -9.52 -15.51
CA ALA A 88 -10.29 -10.94 -15.79
C ALA A 88 -9.41 -11.85 -14.93
N ASP A 89 -8.13 -11.51 -14.75
CA ASP A 89 -7.20 -12.25 -13.91
C ASP A 89 -7.65 -12.27 -12.44
N ILE A 90 -8.07 -11.11 -11.91
CA ILE A 90 -8.63 -11.01 -10.55
C ILE A 90 -9.93 -11.84 -10.46
N GLY A 91 -10.79 -11.75 -11.47
CA GLY A 91 -12.03 -12.52 -11.52
C GLY A 91 -11.77 -14.04 -11.52
N ALA A 92 -10.79 -14.49 -12.29
CA ALA A 92 -10.38 -15.90 -12.31
C ALA A 92 -9.87 -16.37 -10.93
N LEU A 93 -9.00 -15.58 -10.28
CA LEU A 93 -8.48 -15.88 -8.94
C LEU A 93 -9.59 -15.99 -7.90
N LEU A 94 -10.61 -15.12 -7.96
CA LEU A 94 -11.68 -15.03 -6.97
C LEU A 94 -12.95 -15.78 -7.38
N SER A 95 -12.95 -16.52 -8.50
CA SER A 95 -14.12 -17.19 -9.09
C SER A 95 -15.30 -16.24 -9.27
N ALA A 96 -15.02 -15.00 -9.70
CA ALA A 96 -16.00 -13.93 -9.87
C ALA A 96 -16.08 -13.42 -11.31
N LYS A 97 -17.26 -12.96 -11.74
CA LYS A 97 -17.39 -12.27 -13.02
C LYS A 97 -16.64 -10.95 -13.01
N SER A 98 -16.15 -10.52 -14.18
CA SER A 98 -15.39 -9.26 -14.30
C SER A 98 -16.11 -8.03 -13.75
N THR A 99 -17.46 -8.02 -13.79
CA THR A 99 -18.28 -6.94 -13.22
C THR A 99 -18.44 -7.00 -11.71
N GLU A 100 -18.07 -8.11 -11.07
CA GLU A 100 -18.26 -8.39 -9.65
C GLU A 100 -16.93 -8.50 -8.88
N THR A 101 -15.79 -8.25 -9.54
CA THR A 101 -14.46 -8.39 -8.94
C THR A 101 -14.28 -7.53 -7.70
N ALA A 102 -14.81 -6.31 -7.68
CA ALA A 102 -14.74 -5.43 -6.52
C ALA A 102 -15.45 -6.05 -5.31
N ASN A 103 -16.68 -6.56 -5.50
CA ASN A 103 -17.43 -7.21 -4.43
C ASN A 103 -16.73 -8.48 -3.94
N ALA A 104 -16.11 -9.24 -4.85
CA ALA A 104 -15.34 -10.44 -4.49
C ALA A 104 -14.10 -10.09 -3.65
N VAL A 105 -13.40 -9.00 -3.98
CA VAL A 105 -12.26 -8.51 -3.17
C VAL A 105 -12.74 -8.10 -1.77
N HIS A 106 -13.84 -7.34 -1.66
CA HIS A 106 -14.41 -6.95 -0.37
C HIS A 106 -14.78 -8.18 0.46
N ARG A 107 -15.46 -9.16 -0.13
CA ARG A 107 -15.80 -10.40 0.57
C ARG A 107 -14.56 -11.09 1.14
N VAL A 108 -13.52 -11.30 0.33
CA VAL A 108 -12.29 -11.97 0.79
C VAL A 108 -11.60 -11.14 1.88
N TYR A 109 -11.61 -9.83 1.76
CA TYR A 109 -11.06 -8.93 2.79
C TYR A 109 -11.82 -9.05 4.12
N ASP A 110 -13.14 -9.09 4.08
CA ASP A 110 -14.00 -9.24 5.27
C ASP A 110 -13.81 -10.62 5.90
N GLU A 111 -13.79 -11.70 5.10
CA GLU A 111 -13.51 -13.07 5.55
C GLU A 111 -12.11 -13.18 6.19
N TYR A 112 -11.09 -12.59 5.57
CA TYR A 112 -9.74 -12.53 6.13
C TYR A 112 -9.71 -11.79 7.47
N THR A 113 -10.40 -10.65 7.55
CA THR A 113 -10.46 -9.84 8.78
C THR A 113 -11.18 -10.61 9.90
N ALA A 114 -12.31 -11.25 9.60
CA ALA A 114 -13.04 -12.09 10.55
C ALA A 114 -12.19 -13.29 11.03
N LEU A 115 -11.49 -13.96 10.10
CA LEU A 115 -10.58 -15.06 10.44
C LEU A 115 -9.43 -14.59 11.34
N LYS A 116 -8.85 -13.43 11.07
CA LYS A 116 -7.81 -12.83 11.89
C LYS A 116 -8.29 -12.56 13.32
N PHE A 117 -9.50 -12.02 13.49
CA PHE A 117 -10.09 -11.80 14.81
C PHE A 117 -10.40 -13.11 15.55
N ALA A 118 -10.95 -14.11 14.84
CA ALA A 118 -11.21 -15.42 15.42
C ALA A 118 -9.91 -16.11 15.87
N HIS A 119 -8.87 -16.07 15.03
CA HIS A 119 -7.54 -16.59 15.37
C HIS A 119 -6.96 -15.89 16.60
N PHE A 120 -7.04 -14.55 16.66
CA PHE A 120 -6.58 -13.78 17.82
C PHE A 120 -7.32 -14.21 19.10
N GLY A 121 -8.64 -14.40 19.03
CA GLY A 121 -9.45 -14.84 20.15
C GLY A 121 -9.09 -16.25 20.64
N LEU A 122 -8.89 -17.20 19.71
CA LEU A 122 -8.44 -18.56 20.04
C LEU A 122 -7.05 -18.57 20.68
N CYS A 123 -6.11 -17.79 20.15
CA CYS A 123 -4.78 -17.63 20.75
C CYS A 123 -4.90 -17.07 22.18
N SER A 124 -5.75 -16.08 22.42
CA SER A 124 -5.95 -15.52 23.77
C SER A 124 -6.46 -16.58 24.76
N GLN A 125 -7.47 -17.37 24.37
CA GLN A 125 -7.99 -18.47 25.22
C GLN A 125 -6.91 -19.54 25.50
N LEU A 126 -6.12 -19.89 24.49
CA LEU A 126 -5.00 -20.81 24.65
C LEU A 126 -3.96 -20.26 25.64
N PHE A 127 -3.59 -18.97 25.50
CA PHE A 127 -2.62 -18.32 26.38
C PHE A 127 -3.12 -18.23 27.82
N ASP A 128 -4.42 -17.92 28.01
CA ASP A 128 -5.05 -17.95 29.34
C ASP A 128 -4.97 -19.34 29.99
N THR A 129 -5.27 -20.37 29.20
CA THR A 129 -5.19 -21.75 29.68
C THR A 129 -3.75 -22.12 30.06
N MET A 130 -2.76 -21.72 29.20
CA MET A 130 -1.37 -21.99 29.50
C MET A 130 -0.85 -21.21 30.71
N ALA A 131 -1.33 -19.99 30.94
CA ALA A 131 -0.98 -19.19 32.12
C ALA A 131 -1.57 -19.81 33.42
N GLN A 132 -2.78 -20.37 33.39
CA GLN A 132 -3.37 -21.08 34.53
C GLN A 132 -2.60 -22.33 34.97
N LEU A 133 -1.79 -22.91 34.07
CA LEU A 133 -0.96 -24.10 34.34
C LEU A 133 0.47 -23.71 34.80
N VAL A 134 0.73 -22.43 35.06
CA VAL A 134 2.01 -21.95 35.57
C VAL A 134 1.99 -21.97 37.11
N THR A 135 3.04 -22.53 37.72
CA THR A 135 3.25 -22.45 39.16
C THR A 135 3.74 -21.07 39.54
N PRO A 136 3.06 -20.34 40.45
CA PRO A 136 3.55 -19.03 40.91
C PRO A 136 4.96 -19.10 41.47
N GLY A 137 5.82 -18.19 41.06
CA GLY A 137 7.25 -18.12 41.50
C GLY A 137 8.22 -19.00 40.72
N GLU A 138 7.73 -19.87 39.84
CA GLU A 138 8.59 -20.71 38.97
C GLU A 138 8.74 -20.12 37.55
N ASP A 139 9.83 -20.50 36.87
CA ASP A 139 10.06 -20.18 35.47
C ASP A 139 9.07 -20.93 34.58
N ALA A 140 8.59 -20.28 33.53
CA ALA A 140 7.61 -20.86 32.61
C ALA A 140 8.12 -20.84 31.17
N ILE A 141 8.34 -22.00 30.58
CA ILE A 141 8.73 -22.15 29.18
C ILE A 141 7.57 -22.83 28.42
N ARG A 142 7.12 -22.20 27.32
CA ARG A 142 6.08 -22.77 26.45
C ARG A 142 6.52 -22.75 25.01
N ILE A 143 6.30 -23.85 24.30
CA ILE A 143 6.57 -24.00 22.86
C ILE A 143 5.21 -24.14 22.17
N VAL A 144 4.91 -23.22 21.25
CA VAL A 144 3.65 -23.19 20.49
C VAL A 144 3.97 -23.01 19.02
N ASN A 145 3.54 -23.94 18.18
CA ASN A 145 3.78 -23.86 16.74
C ASN A 145 2.92 -22.78 16.08
N GLY A 146 3.49 -22.09 15.08
CA GLY A 146 2.74 -21.19 14.21
C GLY A 146 2.42 -19.81 14.81
N LEU A 147 3.08 -19.41 15.90
CA LEU A 147 2.96 -18.06 16.40
C LEU A 147 3.81 -17.10 15.57
N ASP A 148 3.23 -15.97 15.22
CA ASP A 148 3.96 -14.82 14.71
C ASP A 148 4.67 -14.06 15.86
N PRO A 149 5.51 -13.06 15.57
CA PRO A 149 6.21 -12.30 16.62
C PRO A 149 5.28 -11.63 17.63
N ASP A 150 4.10 -11.17 17.22
CA ASP A 150 3.08 -10.59 18.10
C ASP A 150 2.48 -11.65 19.03
N GLY A 151 2.13 -12.81 18.50
CA GLY A 151 1.66 -13.94 19.26
C GLY A 151 2.66 -14.45 20.31
N LEU A 152 3.96 -14.51 19.94
CA LEU A 152 5.04 -14.84 20.89
C LEU A 152 5.14 -13.82 22.03
N HIS A 153 5.09 -12.53 21.69
CA HIS A 153 5.12 -11.45 22.67
C HIS A 153 3.92 -11.56 23.62
N ARG A 154 2.70 -11.70 23.10
CA ARG A 154 1.47 -11.82 23.88
C ARG A 154 1.49 -13.04 24.81
N LEU A 155 1.97 -14.18 24.32
CA LEU A 155 2.12 -15.37 25.15
C LEU A 155 3.12 -15.15 26.31
N ALA A 156 4.30 -14.60 25.99
CA ALA A 156 5.31 -14.33 27.01
C ALA A 156 4.80 -13.35 28.09
N VAL A 157 4.12 -12.29 27.69
CA VAL A 157 3.48 -11.33 28.61
C VAL A 157 2.41 -12.03 29.45
N ARG A 158 1.52 -12.82 28.84
CA ARG A 158 0.45 -13.50 29.56
C ARG A 158 0.98 -14.49 30.59
N LEU A 159 2.08 -15.19 30.28
CA LEU A 159 2.74 -16.07 31.24
C LEU A 159 3.38 -15.27 32.40
N SER A 160 3.97 -14.13 32.13
CA SER A 160 4.61 -13.29 33.16
C SER A 160 3.60 -12.61 34.12
N GLU A 161 2.32 -12.52 33.74
CA GLU A 161 1.24 -12.12 34.66
C GLU A 161 0.89 -13.22 35.69
N ALA A 162 1.22 -14.48 35.39
CA ALA A 162 0.89 -15.62 36.25
C ALA A 162 2.06 -16.02 37.20
N THR A 163 3.27 -15.55 36.99
CA THR A 163 4.43 -15.88 37.82
C THR A 163 5.46 -14.74 37.86
N SER A 164 6.19 -14.64 38.97
CA SER A 164 7.37 -13.77 39.09
C SER A 164 8.63 -14.36 38.47
N GLY A 165 8.60 -15.63 38.06
CA GLY A 165 9.71 -16.31 37.38
C GLY A 165 9.96 -15.77 35.96
N LEU A 166 11.01 -16.24 35.34
CA LEU A 166 11.30 -15.96 33.92
C LEU A 166 10.34 -16.70 33.02
N CYS A 167 9.73 -16.00 32.09
CA CYS A 167 8.83 -16.57 31.09
C CYS A 167 9.45 -16.56 29.69
N ALA A 168 9.37 -17.68 28.99
CA ALA A 168 9.82 -17.84 27.62
C ALA A 168 8.74 -18.46 26.76
N ALA A 169 8.37 -17.77 25.70
CA ALA A 169 7.54 -18.29 24.61
C ALA A 169 8.43 -18.60 23.39
N LEU A 170 8.28 -19.78 22.80
CA LEU A 170 9.05 -20.23 21.65
C LEU A 170 8.12 -20.74 20.55
N THR A 171 8.54 -20.53 19.30
CA THR A 171 7.88 -21.12 18.12
C THR A 171 8.90 -21.64 17.13
N PRO A 172 8.81 -22.92 16.69
CA PRO A 172 9.60 -23.41 15.59
C PRO A 172 9.22 -22.70 14.28
N THR A 173 10.21 -22.37 13.47
CA THR A 173 10.03 -21.80 12.12
C THR A 173 10.97 -22.50 11.14
N ASP A 174 10.74 -22.35 9.85
CA ASP A 174 11.62 -22.91 8.79
C ASP A 174 13.07 -22.38 8.86
N LYS A 175 13.29 -21.24 9.52
CA LYS A 175 14.59 -20.56 9.64
C LYS A 175 15.26 -20.72 11.02
N GLY A 176 14.65 -21.51 11.91
CA GLY A 176 15.10 -21.68 13.29
C GLY A 176 13.96 -21.56 14.28
N THR A 177 14.26 -21.11 15.50
CA THR A 177 13.25 -20.93 16.55
C THR A 177 13.08 -19.46 16.88
N GLY A 178 11.85 -18.95 16.70
CA GLY A 178 11.43 -17.66 17.23
C GLY A 178 11.24 -17.76 18.74
N TYR A 179 11.61 -16.70 19.48
CA TYR A 179 11.38 -16.67 20.92
C TYR A 179 11.07 -15.25 21.42
N CYS A 180 10.37 -15.19 22.56
CA CYS A 180 10.18 -13.97 23.33
C CYS A 180 10.35 -14.28 24.82
N LEU A 181 11.03 -13.41 25.55
CA LEU A 181 11.23 -13.49 27.00
C LEU A 181 10.46 -12.36 27.67
N ALA A 182 9.86 -12.65 28.83
CA ALA A 182 9.21 -11.69 29.70
C ALA A 182 9.42 -12.05 31.16
N GLN A 183 9.41 -11.06 32.05
CA GLN A 183 9.39 -11.23 33.50
C GLN A 183 8.65 -10.04 34.10
N ALA A 184 7.74 -10.27 35.03
CA ALA A 184 6.85 -9.24 35.59
C ALA A 184 7.63 -8.03 36.17
N ASP A 185 8.61 -8.31 37.04
CA ASP A 185 9.39 -7.29 37.74
C ASP A 185 10.87 -7.29 37.34
N GLY A 186 11.20 -7.86 36.16
CA GLY A 186 12.58 -8.08 35.73
C GLY A 186 12.96 -7.41 34.41
N ASP A 187 14.26 -7.13 34.25
CA ASP A 187 14.83 -6.68 32.99
C ASP A 187 15.47 -7.85 32.25
N VAL A 188 14.77 -8.37 31.26
CA VAL A 188 15.22 -9.50 30.42
C VAL A 188 16.16 -9.10 29.28
N ARG A 189 16.53 -7.80 29.12
CA ARG A 189 17.38 -7.33 28.01
C ARG A 189 18.79 -7.93 28.05
N ALA A 190 19.40 -7.99 29.22
CA ALA A 190 20.73 -8.55 29.39
C ALA A 190 20.74 -10.06 29.05
N LEU A 191 19.73 -10.80 29.51
CA LEU A 191 19.55 -12.22 29.19
C LEU A 191 19.28 -12.42 27.68
N THR A 192 18.42 -11.63 27.08
CA THR A 192 18.17 -11.69 25.64
C THR A 192 19.44 -11.46 24.83
N LYS A 193 20.26 -10.49 25.24
CA LYS A 193 21.56 -10.22 24.58
C LYS A 193 22.53 -11.41 24.73
N ALA A 194 22.61 -12.02 25.91
CA ALA A 194 23.43 -13.21 26.14
C ALA A 194 22.96 -14.39 25.29
N LEU A 195 21.61 -14.65 25.21
CA LEU A 195 21.07 -15.69 24.38
C LEU A 195 21.29 -15.45 22.88
N ASN A 196 21.13 -14.23 22.41
CA ASN A 196 21.41 -13.88 21.01
C ASN A 196 22.88 -14.15 20.67
N THR A 197 23.82 -13.86 21.60
CA THR A 197 25.24 -14.13 21.40
C THR A 197 25.53 -15.63 21.39
N ALA A 198 24.97 -16.38 22.35
CA ALA A 198 25.20 -17.81 22.50
C ALA A 198 24.59 -18.65 21.36
N LEU A 199 23.43 -18.24 20.87
CA LEU A 199 22.67 -18.98 19.85
C LEU A 199 22.81 -18.38 18.44
N ASN A 200 23.68 -17.37 18.25
CA ASN A 200 23.79 -16.60 17.00
C ASN A 200 22.41 -16.08 16.53
N GLY A 201 21.57 -15.69 17.49
CA GLY A 201 20.20 -15.26 17.28
C GLY A 201 20.06 -13.75 17.05
N ARG A 202 18.85 -13.33 16.71
CA ARG A 202 18.45 -11.91 16.60
C ARG A 202 17.12 -11.73 17.32
N GLY A 203 17.04 -10.83 18.28
CA GLY A 203 15.80 -10.51 19.01
C GLY A 203 16.04 -9.40 20.02
N GLY A 204 14.94 -8.85 20.57
CA GLY A 204 14.94 -7.84 21.62
C GLY A 204 14.25 -8.38 22.88
N GLY A 205 14.68 -7.96 24.07
CA GLY A 205 13.96 -8.20 25.32
C GLY A 205 12.79 -7.21 25.42
N CYS A 206 11.64 -7.68 25.87
CA CYS A 206 10.49 -6.83 26.17
C CYS A 206 10.64 -6.24 27.59
N LEU A 207 10.52 -4.92 27.72
CA LEU A 207 10.23 -4.27 28.99
C LEU A 207 8.69 -4.27 29.12
N LEU A 208 8.19 -4.99 30.13
CA LEU A 208 6.82 -4.77 30.55
C LEU A 208 6.78 -3.42 31.27
N TYR A 209 6.22 -2.41 30.62
CA TYR A 209 5.84 -1.19 31.31
C TYR A 209 4.59 -1.52 32.13
N THR A 210 4.76 -1.68 33.44
CA THR A 210 3.64 -1.46 34.33
C THR A 210 3.34 0.02 34.25
N SER A 211 2.26 0.39 33.55
CA SER A 211 1.71 1.73 33.66
C SER A 211 1.10 1.86 35.05
N ASP A 212 1.87 2.39 35.99
CA ASP A 212 1.29 3.05 37.13
C ASP A 212 0.58 4.28 36.61
N ALA A 213 -0.69 4.10 36.25
CA ALA A 213 -1.64 5.19 36.08
C ALA A 213 -2.09 5.58 37.50
N ALA A 214 -1.45 6.62 38.05
CA ALA A 214 -2.01 7.39 39.16
C ALA A 214 -3.14 8.27 38.63
#